data_d3a35e3a68c297caa63590ceec74406b
#
_entry.id   d3a35e3a68c297caa63590ceec74406b
#
_cell.length_a   1.000
_cell.length_b   1.000
_cell.length_c   1.000
_cell.angle_alpha   90.00
_cell.angle_beta   90.00
_cell.angle_gamma   90.00
#
_symmetry.space_group_name_H-M   'P 1'
#
loop_
_entity.id
_entity.type
_entity.pdbx_description
1 polymer ?
#
loop_
_entity_poly.entity_id
_entity_poly.type
_entity_poly.pdbx_seq_one_letter_code
_entity_poly.pdbx_strand_id
1 'polypeptide(L)'
;MSMNLVTLLYLIASVCFIQALKGLSHPTTSRRGNLFGMVGMAIAVATTVGLVFKLGAEIATTGVGYIVVGLLVGGTAGSIMAKRVEMTKMPELVAFMHSMIGLAAVFIAIAAVVEPQSLGIVAHLGDTIPTGNRLELFLGAAIGAITFSGSVIAFGKLSGKYKFRLFQGTPVQFSGQHLLNLVLGLATLGLGLVFMFTGNLTAFAVMLALAFVLGVLIIIPIGGADMPVVVSMLNSYSGWAAAGIGFSLNNSMLIIAGSLVGSSGAILSYIMCKAMNRSFFNVILGGFGAEDCLLYTSDAADELSFLLTNADSVIIVPGYGLAVARAQHALMELAEKLTHRGVTVKFAIHPVAGRMPGHMNVLLAEAEVPYEQVFEMEDINSEFGQTDVVLVLGANDVVNPAAKNDPKSPIAGMPILEAYKAKTVIVNKRSMASGYAGLDNELFYLDKTMMVFGDAKKVIEDMVKAVE
;
A
#
# COMPACT_ATOMS: atom_id res chain seq x y z
N MET A 1 -31.25 29.59 1.27
CA MET A 1 -30.49 29.22 0.07
C MET A 1 -31.41 28.48 -0.90
N SER A 2 -31.45 28.80 -2.21
CA SER A 2 -32.24 27.99 -3.15
C SER A 2 -31.52 26.66 -3.43
N MET A 3 -32.28 25.57 -3.72
CA MET A 3 -31.65 24.26 -4.05
C MET A 3 -30.73 24.38 -5.27
N ASN A 4 -31.10 25.20 -6.27
CA ASN A 4 -30.25 25.42 -7.43
C ASN A 4 -28.89 26.07 -7.07
N LEU A 5 -28.84 26.95 -6.06
CA LEU A 5 -27.60 27.53 -5.57
C LEU A 5 -26.73 26.50 -4.83
N VAL A 6 -27.34 25.62 -4.06
CA VAL A 6 -26.64 24.50 -3.39
C VAL A 6 -25.98 23.56 -4.42
N THR A 7 -26.75 23.19 -5.46
CA THR A 7 -26.24 22.35 -6.54
C THR A 7 -25.10 23.02 -7.31
N LEU A 8 -25.22 24.35 -7.59
CA LEU A 8 -24.16 25.10 -8.25
C LEU A 8 -22.88 25.17 -7.41
N LEU A 9 -22.99 25.40 -6.11
CA LEU A 9 -21.83 25.45 -5.21
C LEU A 9 -21.15 24.11 -5.07
N TYR A 10 -21.92 23.01 -5.00
CA TYR A 10 -21.35 21.65 -5.01
C TYR A 10 -20.69 21.32 -6.35
N LEU A 11 -21.23 21.80 -7.48
CA LEU A 11 -20.59 21.66 -8.78
C LEU A 11 -19.24 22.39 -8.82
N ILE A 12 -19.17 23.62 -8.31
CA ILE A 12 -17.92 24.39 -8.22
C ILE A 12 -16.90 23.66 -7.32
N ALA A 13 -17.33 23.15 -6.16
CA ALA A 13 -16.48 22.38 -5.27
C ALA A 13 -15.94 21.10 -5.96
N SER A 14 -16.77 20.41 -6.74
CA SER A 14 -16.39 19.24 -7.52
C SER A 14 -15.34 19.56 -8.58
N VAL A 15 -15.48 20.68 -9.30
CA VAL A 15 -14.47 21.15 -10.25
C VAL A 15 -13.16 21.45 -9.54
N CYS A 16 -13.21 22.07 -8.36
CA CYS A 16 -12.01 22.27 -7.52
C CYS A 16 -11.32 20.95 -7.15
N PHE A 17 -12.07 19.91 -6.79
CA PHE A 17 -11.49 18.60 -6.49
C PHE A 17 -10.86 17.90 -7.70
N ILE A 18 -11.48 18.01 -8.87
CA ILE A 18 -10.88 17.53 -10.13
C ILE A 18 -9.55 18.25 -10.40
N GLN A 19 -9.53 19.58 -10.24
CA GLN A 19 -8.30 20.36 -10.41
C GLN A 19 -7.25 20.04 -9.33
N ALA A 20 -7.68 19.72 -8.11
CA ALA A 20 -6.79 19.27 -7.05
C ALA A 20 -6.08 17.96 -7.44
N LEU A 21 -6.83 16.93 -7.87
CA LEU A 21 -6.25 15.66 -8.31
C LEU A 21 -5.29 15.86 -9.49
N LYS A 22 -5.69 16.64 -10.49
CA LYS A 22 -4.83 16.97 -11.63
C LYS A 22 -3.58 17.74 -11.20
N GLY A 23 -3.69 18.68 -10.28
CA GLY A 23 -2.56 19.47 -9.77
C GLY A 23 -1.58 18.63 -8.94
N LEU A 24 -2.07 17.66 -8.15
CA LEU A 24 -1.25 16.78 -7.32
C LEU A 24 -0.47 15.72 -8.12
N SER A 25 -0.84 15.47 -9.37
CA SER A 25 -0.15 14.50 -10.23
C SER A 25 1.26 14.93 -10.66
N HIS A 26 1.64 16.20 -10.50
CA HIS A 26 2.96 16.69 -10.88
C HIS A 26 3.59 17.57 -9.78
N PRO A 27 4.89 17.40 -9.47
CA PRO A 27 5.55 18.13 -8.37
C PRO A 27 5.46 19.66 -8.47
N THR A 28 5.57 20.21 -9.69
CA THR A 28 5.54 21.68 -9.92
C THR A 28 4.16 22.30 -9.70
N THR A 29 3.08 21.52 -9.85
CA THR A 29 1.70 21.98 -9.71
C THR A 29 1.06 21.55 -8.39
N SER A 30 1.73 20.73 -7.58
CA SER A 30 1.19 20.13 -6.36
C SER A 30 0.69 21.15 -5.33
N ARG A 31 1.40 22.29 -5.15
CA ARG A 31 0.96 23.36 -4.24
C ARG A 31 -0.36 24.00 -4.70
N ARG A 32 -0.53 24.22 -6.01
CA ARG A 32 -1.78 24.75 -6.57
C ARG A 32 -2.90 23.71 -6.45
N GLY A 33 -2.61 22.44 -6.71
CA GLY A 33 -3.55 21.35 -6.52
C GLY A 33 -4.06 21.28 -5.09
N ASN A 34 -3.18 21.36 -4.10
CA ASN A 34 -3.57 21.37 -2.68
C ASN A 34 -4.47 22.60 -2.34
N LEU A 35 -4.15 23.77 -2.88
CA LEU A 35 -4.99 24.97 -2.70
C LEU A 35 -6.40 24.77 -3.26
N PHE A 36 -6.53 24.19 -4.47
CA PHE A 36 -7.84 23.85 -5.04
C PHE A 36 -8.61 22.86 -4.16
N GLY A 37 -7.95 21.86 -3.58
CA GLY A 37 -8.57 20.93 -2.66
C GLY A 37 -9.10 21.61 -1.39
N MET A 38 -8.31 22.51 -0.79
CA MET A 38 -8.72 23.27 0.40
C MET A 38 -9.92 24.22 0.07
N VAL A 39 -9.88 24.92 -1.05
CA VAL A 39 -10.96 25.81 -1.49
C VAL A 39 -12.24 25.02 -1.76
N GLY A 40 -12.13 23.89 -2.49
CA GLY A 40 -13.25 23.00 -2.77
C GLY A 40 -13.90 22.48 -1.49
N MET A 41 -13.11 22.04 -0.51
CA MET A 41 -13.60 21.58 0.79
C MET A 41 -14.27 22.73 1.56
N ALA A 42 -13.69 23.91 1.60
CA ALA A 42 -14.27 25.07 2.28
C ALA A 42 -15.64 25.43 1.68
N ILE A 43 -15.78 25.44 0.33
CA ILE A 43 -17.06 25.68 -0.35
C ILE A 43 -18.08 24.60 0.02
N ALA A 44 -17.68 23.32 -0.02
CA ALA A 44 -18.57 22.19 0.30
C ALA A 44 -19.09 22.28 1.73
N VAL A 45 -18.20 22.50 2.72
CA VAL A 45 -18.55 22.63 4.13
C VAL A 45 -19.46 23.85 4.35
N ALA A 46 -19.10 25.03 3.81
CA ALA A 46 -19.91 26.22 3.95
C ALA A 46 -21.32 26.06 3.35
N THR A 47 -21.41 25.38 2.19
CA THR A 47 -22.69 25.08 1.54
C THR A 47 -23.53 24.13 2.40
N THR A 48 -22.94 23.08 2.94
CA THR A 48 -23.62 22.13 3.82
C THR A 48 -24.10 22.78 5.11
N VAL A 49 -23.26 23.60 5.73
CA VAL A 49 -23.63 24.39 6.95
C VAL A 49 -24.78 25.34 6.62
N GLY A 50 -24.71 26.07 5.48
CA GLY A 50 -25.79 26.96 5.04
C GLY A 50 -27.11 26.22 4.75
N LEU A 51 -27.03 24.97 4.29
CA LEU A 51 -28.21 24.10 4.11
C LEU A 51 -28.81 23.67 5.45
N VAL A 52 -27.97 23.24 6.38
CA VAL A 52 -28.38 22.87 7.76
C VAL A 52 -29.05 24.07 8.46
N PHE A 53 -28.51 25.28 8.37
CA PHE A 53 -29.16 26.46 8.94
C PHE A 53 -30.51 26.82 8.28
N LYS A 54 -30.70 26.53 6.99
CA LYS A 54 -31.99 26.71 6.33
C LYS A 54 -33.05 25.71 6.82
N LEU A 55 -32.64 24.50 7.09
CA LEU A 55 -33.48 23.43 7.67
C LEU A 55 -33.67 23.59 9.18
N GLY A 56 -32.90 24.51 9.78
CA GLY A 56 -32.71 24.65 11.24
C GLY A 56 -33.94 25.04 12.07
N ALA A 57 -35.11 25.35 11.44
CA ALA A 57 -36.36 25.46 12.17
C ALA A 57 -36.91 24.09 12.66
N GLU A 58 -36.41 22.97 12.08
CA GLU A 58 -36.82 21.62 12.40
C GLU A 58 -35.72 20.78 13.10
N ILE A 59 -34.48 21.30 13.19
CA ILE A 59 -33.36 20.59 13.80
C ILE A 59 -33.32 20.86 15.29
N ALA A 60 -33.43 19.81 16.10
CA ALA A 60 -33.22 19.89 17.55
C ALA A 60 -31.85 20.49 17.87
N THR A 61 -31.79 21.48 18.77
CA THR A 61 -30.55 22.13 19.23
C THR A 61 -29.50 21.13 19.72
N THR A 62 -29.93 20.00 20.27
CA THR A 62 -29.10 18.85 20.67
C THR A 62 -28.35 18.23 19.46
N GLY A 63 -28.97 18.11 18.28
CA GLY A 63 -28.32 17.56 17.09
C GLY A 63 -27.17 18.43 16.60
N VAL A 64 -27.36 19.75 16.58
CA VAL A 64 -26.29 20.71 16.25
C VAL A 64 -25.13 20.60 17.26
N GLY A 65 -25.45 20.42 18.54
CA GLY A 65 -24.44 20.22 19.58
C GLY A 65 -23.57 18.99 19.32
N TYR A 66 -24.16 17.84 18.96
CA TYR A 66 -23.41 16.63 18.61
C TYR A 66 -22.51 16.81 17.38
N ILE A 67 -22.98 17.52 16.35
CA ILE A 67 -22.17 17.84 15.16
C ILE A 67 -20.95 18.70 15.53
N VAL A 68 -21.15 19.76 16.33
CA VAL A 68 -20.06 20.63 16.78
C VAL A 68 -19.04 19.89 17.63
N VAL A 69 -19.50 19.07 18.58
CA VAL A 69 -18.61 18.25 19.41
C VAL A 69 -17.84 17.25 18.53
N GLY A 70 -18.51 16.57 17.60
CA GLY A 70 -17.85 15.64 16.68
C GLY A 70 -16.78 16.32 15.82
N LEU A 71 -17.05 17.51 15.28
CA LEU A 71 -16.09 18.30 14.52
C LEU A 71 -14.90 18.76 15.38
N LEU A 72 -15.13 19.19 16.60
CA LEU A 72 -14.06 19.60 17.52
C LEU A 72 -13.18 18.42 17.91
N VAL A 73 -13.77 17.31 18.31
CA VAL A 73 -13.02 16.11 18.71
C VAL A 73 -12.26 15.51 17.53
N GLY A 74 -12.95 15.26 16.42
CA GLY A 74 -12.34 14.68 15.22
C GLY A 74 -11.29 15.61 14.57
N GLY A 75 -11.60 16.91 14.47
CA GLY A 75 -10.70 17.91 13.92
C GLY A 75 -9.44 18.13 14.74
N THR A 76 -9.56 18.17 16.08
CA THR A 76 -8.40 18.30 16.99
C THR A 76 -7.55 17.04 16.95
N ALA A 77 -8.15 15.86 17.07
CA ALA A 77 -7.44 14.59 17.02
C ALA A 77 -6.70 14.42 15.68
N GLY A 78 -7.39 14.66 14.56
CA GLY A 78 -6.81 14.58 13.21
C GLY A 78 -5.67 15.60 12.98
N SER A 79 -5.84 16.85 13.45
CA SER A 79 -4.81 17.89 13.33
C SER A 79 -3.56 17.56 14.16
N ILE A 80 -3.72 17.03 15.37
CA ILE A 80 -2.60 16.60 16.21
C ILE A 80 -1.85 15.45 15.56
N MET A 81 -2.57 14.44 15.06
CA MET A 81 -1.97 13.30 14.37
C MET A 81 -1.21 13.74 13.13
N ALA A 82 -1.83 14.56 12.26
CA ALA A 82 -1.21 15.03 11.02
C ALA A 82 0.07 15.86 11.25
N LYS A 83 0.14 16.63 12.35
CA LYS A 83 1.33 17.43 12.69
C LYS A 83 2.46 16.61 13.31
N ARG A 84 2.16 15.48 13.96
CA ARG A 84 3.13 14.67 14.71
C ARG A 84 3.66 13.48 13.91
N VAL A 85 3.03 13.13 12.80
CA VAL A 85 3.44 11.98 11.99
C VAL A 85 4.71 12.32 11.23
N GLU A 86 5.70 11.46 11.33
CA GLU A 86 6.92 11.47 10.53
C GLU A 86 6.60 11.05 9.08
N MET A 87 7.36 11.56 8.12
CA MET A 87 7.16 11.25 6.69
C MET A 87 7.23 9.75 6.40
N THR A 88 8.07 9.02 7.12
CA THR A 88 8.23 7.57 7.03
C THR A 88 6.98 6.79 7.48
N LYS A 89 6.17 7.38 8.36
CA LYS A 89 4.94 6.79 8.91
C LYS A 89 3.66 7.26 8.19
N MET A 90 3.79 8.02 7.11
CA MET A 90 2.63 8.49 6.33
C MET A 90 1.72 7.34 5.83
N PRO A 91 2.23 6.20 5.33
CA PRO A 91 1.37 5.08 4.92
C PRO A 91 0.52 4.52 6.06
N GLU A 92 1.05 4.48 7.29
CA GLU A 92 0.30 4.07 8.49
C GLU A 92 -0.87 5.03 8.76
N LEU A 93 -0.59 6.34 8.75
CA LEU A 93 -1.61 7.36 8.96
C LEU A 93 -2.72 7.27 7.92
N VAL A 94 -2.36 7.10 6.64
CA VAL A 94 -3.32 6.98 5.54
C VAL A 94 -4.21 5.75 5.72
N ALA A 95 -3.64 4.59 6.09
CA ALA A 95 -4.43 3.39 6.40
C ALA A 95 -5.39 3.63 7.58
N PHE A 96 -4.93 4.29 8.64
CA PHE A 96 -5.80 4.65 9.77
C PHE A 96 -6.94 5.59 9.35
N MET A 97 -6.67 6.60 8.52
CA MET A 97 -7.71 7.51 8.02
C MET A 97 -8.78 6.75 7.21
N HIS A 98 -8.37 5.82 6.34
CA HIS A 98 -9.32 4.99 5.58
C HIS A 98 -10.19 4.11 6.49
N SER A 99 -9.65 3.63 7.61
CA SER A 99 -10.46 2.89 8.58
C SER A 99 -11.57 3.78 9.15
N MET A 100 -11.26 5.02 9.52
CA MET A 100 -12.27 5.95 10.05
C MET A 100 -13.33 6.32 9.01
N ILE A 101 -12.94 6.51 7.74
CA ILE A 101 -13.88 6.77 6.64
C ILE A 101 -14.82 5.57 6.42
N GLY A 102 -14.27 4.35 6.41
CA GLY A 102 -15.07 3.13 6.29
C GLY A 102 -16.07 2.99 7.43
N LEU A 103 -15.65 3.27 8.67
CA LEU A 103 -16.52 3.23 9.85
C LEU A 103 -17.62 4.31 9.79
N ALA A 104 -17.30 5.51 9.32
CA ALA A 104 -18.28 6.58 9.12
C ALA A 104 -19.36 6.17 8.11
N ALA A 105 -18.97 5.54 6.98
CA ALA A 105 -19.92 5.02 6.00
C ALA A 105 -20.87 3.96 6.61
N VAL A 106 -20.35 3.06 7.43
CA VAL A 106 -21.14 2.06 8.16
C VAL A 106 -22.16 2.72 9.09
N PHE A 107 -21.74 3.69 9.90
CA PHE A 107 -22.66 4.36 10.83
C PHE A 107 -23.73 5.17 10.11
N ILE A 108 -23.40 5.84 9.01
CA ILE A 108 -24.38 6.56 8.19
C ILE A 108 -25.38 5.58 7.60
N ALA A 109 -24.92 4.42 7.08
CA ALA A 109 -25.82 3.41 6.56
C ALA A 109 -26.74 2.81 7.63
N ILE A 110 -26.23 2.53 8.84
CA ILE A 110 -27.03 2.08 9.97
C ILE A 110 -28.08 3.15 10.33
N ALA A 111 -27.69 4.41 10.45
CA ALA A 111 -28.62 5.51 10.73
C ALA A 111 -29.71 5.62 9.65
N ALA A 112 -29.35 5.47 8.37
CA ALA A 112 -30.27 5.52 7.25
C ALA A 112 -31.27 4.34 7.23
N VAL A 113 -30.85 3.18 7.71
CA VAL A 113 -31.72 1.99 7.79
C VAL A 113 -32.64 2.04 9.02
N VAL A 114 -32.14 2.58 10.14
CA VAL A 114 -32.91 2.68 11.40
C VAL A 114 -33.90 3.84 11.36
N GLU A 115 -33.47 4.99 10.86
CA GLU A 115 -34.30 6.22 10.78
C GLU A 115 -34.27 6.84 9.37
N PRO A 116 -34.89 6.19 8.37
CA PRO A 116 -34.83 6.63 7.00
C PRO A 116 -35.51 7.98 6.74
N GLN A 117 -36.47 8.38 7.58
CA GLN A 117 -37.16 9.65 7.48
C GLN A 117 -36.26 10.83 7.87
N SER A 118 -35.44 10.68 8.91
CA SER A 118 -34.54 11.75 9.37
C SER A 118 -33.49 12.14 8.34
N LEU A 119 -33.17 11.22 7.44
CA LEU A 119 -32.21 11.41 6.34
C LEU A 119 -32.90 11.71 4.98
N GLY A 120 -34.23 11.88 4.97
CA GLY A 120 -34.99 12.24 3.78
C GLY A 120 -35.13 11.12 2.74
N ILE A 121 -34.88 9.85 3.12
CA ILE A 121 -35.00 8.68 2.23
C ILE A 121 -36.47 8.31 2.02
N VAL A 122 -37.27 8.49 3.05
CA VAL A 122 -38.75 8.27 3.02
C VAL A 122 -39.49 9.51 3.49
N ALA A 123 -40.72 9.71 3.02
CA ALA A 123 -41.49 10.91 3.33
C ALA A 123 -42.21 10.83 4.69
N HIS A 124 -42.67 9.64 5.07
CA HIS A 124 -43.45 9.45 6.30
C HIS A 124 -42.87 8.36 7.20
N LEU A 125 -43.17 8.48 8.51
CA LEU A 125 -42.77 7.50 9.51
C LEU A 125 -43.52 6.18 9.22
N GLY A 126 -42.76 5.10 9.03
CA GLY A 126 -43.33 3.78 8.72
C GLY A 126 -43.35 3.39 7.23
N ASP A 127 -42.96 4.32 6.35
CA ASP A 127 -42.75 3.99 4.94
C ASP A 127 -41.57 3.04 4.78
N THR A 128 -41.70 2.12 3.83
CA THR A 128 -40.61 1.19 3.51
C THR A 128 -39.55 1.89 2.65
N ILE A 129 -38.27 1.71 2.97
CA ILE A 129 -37.17 2.23 2.16
C ILE A 129 -37.31 1.69 0.73
N PRO A 130 -37.21 2.54 -0.31
CA PRO A 130 -37.29 2.08 -1.70
C PRO A 130 -36.18 1.06 -2.01
N THR A 131 -36.49 0.08 -2.89
CA THR A 131 -35.56 -1.01 -3.21
C THR A 131 -34.21 -0.50 -3.75
N GLY A 132 -34.20 0.59 -4.53
CA GLY A 132 -32.98 1.25 -5.02
C GLY A 132 -32.08 1.72 -3.86
N ASN A 133 -32.66 2.47 -2.91
CA ASN A 133 -31.92 2.95 -1.76
C ASN A 133 -31.43 1.82 -0.85
N ARG A 134 -32.18 0.70 -0.73
CA ARG A 134 -31.71 -0.48 0.00
C ARG A 134 -30.48 -1.11 -0.66
N LEU A 135 -30.44 -1.18 -2.00
CA LEU A 135 -29.25 -1.65 -2.73
C LEU A 135 -28.04 -0.76 -2.45
N GLU A 136 -28.23 0.56 -2.55
CA GLU A 136 -27.15 1.53 -2.33
C GLU A 136 -26.62 1.48 -0.88
N LEU A 137 -27.53 1.40 0.11
CA LEU A 137 -27.17 1.28 1.53
C LEU A 137 -26.45 -0.02 1.81
N PHE A 138 -26.92 -1.14 1.26
CA PHE A 138 -26.25 -2.43 1.37
C PHE A 138 -24.83 -2.38 0.82
N LEU A 139 -24.64 -1.87 -0.40
CA LEU A 139 -23.32 -1.79 -1.03
C LEU A 139 -22.40 -0.82 -0.26
N GLY A 140 -22.91 0.37 0.08
CA GLY A 140 -22.15 1.36 0.84
C GLY A 140 -21.71 0.84 2.21
N ALA A 141 -22.62 0.16 2.94
CA ALA A 141 -22.32 -0.43 4.24
C ALA A 141 -21.33 -1.61 4.16
N ALA A 142 -21.53 -2.52 3.21
CA ALA A 142 -20.65 -3.68 3.05
C ALA A 142 -19.21 -3.27 2.67
N ILE A 143 -19.07 -2.38 1.67
CA ILE A 143 -17.77 -1.85 1.28
C ILE A 143 -17.15 -1.05 2.41
N GLY A 144 -17.93 -0.25 3.14
CA GLY A 144 -17.46 0.52 4.31
C GLY A 144 -16.95 -0.40 5.42
N ALA A 145 -17.63 -1.50 5.72
CA ALA A 145 -17.22 -2.47 6.73
C ALA A 145 -15.93 -3.19 6.36
N ILE A 146 -15.81 -3.64 5.10
CA ILE A 146 -14.58 -4.24 4.56
C ILE A 146 -13.42 -3.23 4.64
N THR A 147 -13.67 -1.98 4.27
CA THR A 147 -12.67 -0.90 4.32
C THR A 147 -12.20 -0.66 5.74
N PHE A 148 -13.10 -0.57 6.71
CA PHE A 148 -12.74 -0.35 8.11
C PHE A 148 -11.84 -1.46 8.64
N SER A 149 -12.33 -2.70 8.62
CA SER A 149 -11.61 -3.82 9.20
C SER A 149 -10.31 -4.14 8.46
N GLY A 150 -10.33 -4.07 7.13
CA GLY A 150 -9.13 -4.24 6.31
C GLY A 150 -8.08 -3.16 6.57
N SER A 151 -8.49 -1.89 6.71
CA SER A 151 -7.57 -0.78 6.99
C SER A 151 -6.97 -0.85 8.38
N VAL A 152 -7.70 -1.35 9.40
CA VAL A 152 -7.16 -1.60 10.74
C VAL A 152 -6.04 -2.64 10.69
N ILE A 153 -6.23 -3.74 9.94
CA ILE A 153 -5.17 -4.75 9.76
C ILE A 153 -3.99 -4.18 8.98
N ALA A 154 -4.25 -3.43 7.90
CA ALA A 154 -3.19 -2.78 7.12
C ALA A 154 -2.37 -1.80 7.97
N PHE A 155 -3.02 -0.97 8.78
CA PHE A 155 -2.38 -0.08 9.75
C PHE A 155 -1.48 -0.86 10.71
N GLY A 156 -2.00 -1.94 11.31
CA GLY A 156 -1.23 -2.78 12.23
C GLY A 156 0.01 -3.39 11.59
N LYS A 157 -0.12 -3.91 10.36
CA LYS A 157 1.00 -4.50 9.60
C LYS A 157 2.06 -3.47 9.19
N LEU A 158 1.65 -2.25 8.84
CA LEU A 158 2.58 -1.17 8.48
C LEU A 158 3.33 -0.63 9.70
N SER A 159 2.66 -0.49 10.86
CA SER A 159 3.28 0.09 12.04
C SER A 159 4.37 -0.80 12.65
N GLY A 160 4.28 -2.12 12.47
CA GLY A 160 5.27 -3.09 12.97
C GLY A 160 5.45 -3.13 14.50
N LYS A 161 4.73 -2.28 15.23
CA LYS A 161 4.88 -2.09 16.70
C LYS A 161 4.17 -3.14 17.54
N TYR A 162 3.19 -3.81 16.97
CA TYR A 162 2.31 -4.72 17.69
C TYR A 162 2.80 -6.17 17.58
N LYS A 163 3.00 -6.83 18.71
CA LYS A 163 3.40 -8.25 18.78
C LYS A 163 2.29 -9.23 18.37
N PHE A 164 1.09 -8.73 18.10
CA PHE A 164 -0.04 -9.56 17.70
C PHE A 164 0.15 -10.10 16.28
N ARG A 165 0.00 -11.40 16.08
CA ARG A 165 0.32 -12.11 14.82
C ARG A 165 -0.34 -11.50 13.57
N LEU A 166 -1.57 -10.98 13.70
CA LEU A 166 -2.30 -10.36 12.59
C LEU A 166 -1.72 -9.00 12.18
N PHE A 167 -0.97 -8.33 13.07
CA PHE A 167 -0.34 -7.03 12.83
C PHE A 167 1.15 -7.15 12.48
N GLN A 168 1.68 -8.36 12.37
CA GLN A 168 3.03 -8.57 11.86
C GLN A 168 3.03 -8.44 10.33
N GLY A 169 4.11 -7.92 9.76
CA GLY A 169 4.24 -7.73 8.31
C GLY A 169 4.26 -9.03 7.50
N THR A 170 4.38 -10.18 8.17
CA THR A 170 4.35 -11.51 7.54
C THR A 170 2.93 -11.89 7.10
N PRO A 171 2.77 -12.50 5.92
CA PRO A 171 1.47 -13.01 5.48
C PRO A 171 1.01 -14.16 6.39
N VAL A 172 -0.27 -14.11 6.80
CA VAL A 172 -0.91 -15.21 7.53
C VAL A 172 -1.79 -15.97 6.56
N GLN A 173 -1.40 -17.19 6.23
CA GLN A 173 -2.12 -18.05 5.31
C GLN A 173 -2.55 -19.35 6.02
N PHE A 174 -3.70 -19.88 5.63
CA PHE A 174 -4.18 -21.18 6.07
C PHE A 174 -4.89 -21.90 4.93
N SER A 175 -4.90 -23.24 4.98
CA SER A 175 -5.53 -24.06 3.95
C SER A 175 -7.03 -23.74 3.83
N GLY A 176 -7.53 -23.56 2.61
CA GLY A 176 -8.94 -23.27 2.34
C GLY A 176 -9.34 -21.79 2.48
N GLN A 177 -8.41 -20.88 2.74
CA GLN A 177 -8.68 -19.45 2.94
C GLN A 177 -9.44 -18.81 1.78
N HIS A 178 -9.06 -19.11 0.54
CA HIS A 178 -9.72 -18.55 -0.64
C HIS A 178 -11.16 -19.04 -0.78
N LEU A 179 -11.42 -20.31 -0.47
CA LEU A 179 -12.76 -20.88 -0.47
C LEU A 179 -13.62 -20.23 0.63
N LEU A 180 -13.05 -20.03 1.82
CA LEU A 180 -13.73 -19.35 2.92
C LEU A 180 -14.08 -17.91 2.54
N ASN A 181 -13.15 -17.15 1.96
CA ASN A 181 -13.39 -15.79 1.51
C ASN A 181 -14.49 -15.73 0.43
N LEU A 182 -14.49 -16.68 -0.51
CA LEU A 182 -15.51 -16.78 -1.53
C LEU A 182 -16.89 -17.05 -0.92
N VAL A 183 -16.98 -18.02 -0.02
CA VAL A 183 -18.25 -18.37 0.66
C VAL A 183 -18.78 -17.20 1.48
N LEU A 184 -17.92 -16.52 2.24
CA LEU A 184 -18.31 -15.34 3.01
C LEU A 184 -18.71 -14.17 2.10
N GLY A 185 -18.00 -13.96 0.98
CA GLY A 185 -18.36 -12.96 -0.01
C GLY A 185 -19.73 -13.22 -0.63
N LEU A 186 -19.99 -14.46 -1.05
CA LEU A 186 -21.29 -14.87 -1.59
C LEU A 186 -22.41 -14.78 -0.54
N ALA A 187 -22.14 -15.14 0.72
CA ALA A 187 -23.08 -14.99 1.82
C ALA A 187 -23.40 -13.52 2.11
N THR A 188 -22.41 -12.65 2.10
CA THR A 188 -22.57 -11.19 2.26
C THR A 188 -23.44 -10.61 1.13
N LEU A 189 -23.16 -10.99 -0.13
CA LEU A 189 -23.98 -10.59 -1.27
C LEU A 189 -25.41 -11.14 -1.18
N GLY A 190 -25.57 -12.42 -0.86
CA GLY A 190 -26.87 -13.05 -0.72
C GLY A 190 -27.74 -12.40 0.35
N LEU A 191 -27.18 -12.14 1.55
CA LEU A 191 -27.88 -11.42 2.61
C LEU A 191 -28.17 -9.97 2.25
N GLY A 192 -27.29 -9.29 1.52
CA GLY A 192 -27.54 -7.97 0.97
C GLY A 192 -28.71 -7.96 -0.01
N LEU A 193 -28.83 -8.96 -0.89
CA LEU A 193 -29.96 -9.13 -1.78
C LEU A 193 -31.26 -9.45 -0.99
N VAL A 194 -31.19 -10.29 0.04
CA VAL A 194 -32.34 -10.53 0.94
C VAL A 194 -32.76 -9.21 1.58
N PHE A 195 -31.86 -8.41 2.12
CA PHE A 195 -32.19 -7.09 2.65
C PHE A 195 -32.80 -6.17 1.59
N MET A 196 -32.25 -6.15 0.38
CA MET A 196 -32.76 -5.33 -0.73
C MET A 196 -34.24 -5.65 -1.05
N PHE A 197 -34.61 -6.93 -1.13
CA PHE A 197 -35.96 -7.32 -1.49
C PHE A 197 -36.92 -7.31 -0.32
N THR A 198 -36.50 -7.71 0.88
CA THR A 198 -37.36 -7.87 2.05
C THR A 198 -37.33 -6.70 3.02
N GLY A 199 -36.28 -5.89 3.03
CA GLY A 199 -36.07 -4.86 4.05
C GLY A 199 -35.74 -5.40 5.45
N ASN A 200 -35.36 -6.69 5.57
CA ASN A 200 -35.09 -7.32 6.86
C ASN A 200 -33.86 -6.80 7.54
N LEU A 201 -34.02 -6.12 8.68
CA LEU A 201 -32.94 -5.55 9.48
C LEU A 201 -31.95 -6.60 9.99
N THR A 202 -32.41 -7.79 10.32
CA THR A 202 -31.55 -8.89 10.77
C THR A 202 -30.60 -9.32 9.64
N ALA A 203 -31.12 -9.44 8.41
CA ALA A 203 -30.29 -9.75 7.24
C ALA A 203 -29.20 -8.67 7.01
N PHE A 204 -29.55 -7.39 7.18
CA PHE A 204 -28.61 -6.28 7.09
C PHE A 204 -27.53 -6.35 8.19
N ALA A 205 -27.91 -6.61 9.45
CA ALA A 205 -26.96 -6.71 10.55
C ALA A 205 -25.99 -7.89 10.40
N VAL A 206 -26.50 -9.06 9.98
CA VAL A 206 -25.65 -10.24 9.75
C VAL A 206 -24.73 -10.03 8.54
N MET A 207 -25.24 -9.46 7.46
CA MET A 207 -24.44 -9.06 6.29
C MET A 207 -23.29 -8.15 6.70
N LEU A 208 -23.57 -7.15 7.52
CA LEU A 208 -22.58 -6.19 8.00
C LEU A 208 -21.50 -6.88 8.86
N ALA A 209 -21.88 -7.79 9.76
CA ALA A 209 -20.94 -8.56 10.56
C ALA A 209 -20.03 -9.44 9.68
N LEU A 210 -20.59 -10.11 8.67
CA LEU A 210 -19.81 -10.89 7.71
C LEU A 210 -18.86 -10.02 6.90
N ALA A 211 -19.27 -8.81 6.51
CA ALA A 211 -18.42 -7.85 5.78
C ALA A 211 -17.21 -7.40 6.62
N PHE A 212 -17.39 -7.19 7.93
CA PHE A 212 -16.27 -6.90 8.84
C PHE A 212 -15.28 -8.06 8.91
N VAL A 213 -15.75 -9.29 9.04
CA VAL A 213 -14.90 -10.49 9.06
C VAL A 213 -14.18 -10.66 7.73
N LEU A 214 -14.88 -10.47 6.63
CA LEU A 214 -14.32 -10.58 5.27
C LEU A 214 -13.19 -9.56 5.04
N GLY A 215 -13.34 -8.32 5.51
CA GLY A 215 -12.30 -7.30 5.41
C GLY A 215 -11.01 -7.70 6.13
N VAL A 216 -11.10 -8.33 7.30
CA VAL A 216 -9.93 -8.90 8.00
C VAL A 216 -9.30 -10.01 7.16
N LEU A 217 -10.10 -10.99 6.72
CA LEU A 217 -9.63 -12.18 6.02
C LEU A 217 -9.00 -11.89 4.66
N ILE A 218 -9.41 -10.83 3.98
CA ILE A 218 -8.80 -10.41 2.70
C ILE A 218 -7.41 -9.83 2.91
N ILE A 219 -7.17 -9.11 4.00
CA ILE A 219 -5.91 -8.38 4.21
C ILE A 219 -4.83 -9.19 4.94
N ILE A 220 -5.21 -10.16 5.78
CA ILE A 220 -4.22 -10.94 6.55
C ILE A 220 -3.24 -11.76 5.70
N PRO A 221 -3.59 -12.31 4.52
CA PRO A 221 -2.63 -13.06 3.71
C PRO A 221 -1.67 -12.18 2.91
N ILE A 222 -1.90 -10.87 2.87
CA ILE A 222 -1.09 -9.94 2.09
C ILE A 222 0.14 -9.53 2.90
N GLY A 223 1.32 -9.68 2.31
CA GLY A 223 2.59 -9.32 2.95
C GLY A 223 2.84 -7.81 3.02
N GLY A 224 3.72 -7.38 3.92
CA GLY A 224 4.10 -5.96 4.10
C GLY A 224 4.64 -5.30 2.83
N ALA A 225 5.29 -6.06 1.95
CA ALA A 225 5.80 -5.57 0.67
C ALA A 225 4.70 -5.08 -0.29
N ASP A 226 3.52 -5.71 -0.27
CA ASP A 226 2.40 -5.38 -1.15
C ASP A 226 1.43 -4.38 -0.49
N MET A 227 1.69 -3.96 0.76
CA MET A 227 0.83 -3.03 1.51
C MET A 227 0.60 -1.68 0.81
N PRO A 228 1.54 -1.06 0.08
CA PRO A 228 1.26 0.17 -0.66
C PRO A 228 0.12 0.03 -1.67
N VAL A 229 0.05 -1.10 -2.38
CA VAL A 229 -1.06 -1.42 -3.31
C VAL A 229 -2.36 -1.59 -2.54
N VAL A 230 -2.31 -2.30 -1.41
CA VAL A 230 -3.48 -2.53 -0.54
C VAL A 230 -4.04 -1.21 0.00
N VAL A 231 -3.20 -0.32 0.49
CA VAL A 231 -3.62 1.00 0.98
C VAL A 231 -4.30 1.81 -0.14
N SER A 232 -3.76 1.75 -1.36
CA SER A 232 -4.40 2.39 -2.52
C SER A 232 -5.75 1.77 -2.88
N MET A 233 -5.88 0.44 -2.76
CA MET A 233 -7.18 -0.25 -2.95
C MET A 233 -8.18 0.09 -1.85
N LEU A 234 -7.75 0.15 -0.59
CA LEU A 234 -8.60 0.57 0.53
C LEU A 234 -9.07 2.04 0.36
N ASN A 235 -8.22 2.91 -0.20
CA ASN A 235 -8.63 4.25 -0.63
C ASN A 235 -9.75 4.19 -1.69
N SER A 236 -9.61 3.30 -2.68
CA SER A 236 -10.65 3.09 -3.68
C SER A 236 -11.97 2.60 -3.04
N TYR A 237 -11.91 1.63 -2.13
CA TYR A 237 -13.09 1.13 -1.42
C TYR A 237 -13.75 2.22 -0.58
N SER A 238 -12.99 3.05 0.13
CA SER A 238 -13.53 4.18 0.87
C SER A 238 -14.25 5.19 -0.03
N GLY A 239 -13.73 5.44 -1.23
CA GLY A 239 -14.38 6.26 -2.24
C GLY A 239 -15.70 5.66 -2.73
N TRP A 240 -15.73 4.38 -3.05
CA TRP A 240 -16.97 3.70 -3.49
C TRP A 240 -18.01 3.61 -2.38
N ALA A 241 -17.60 3.38 -1.12
CA ALA A 241 -18.51 3.44 0.02
C ALA A 241 -19.14 4.82 0.16
N ALA A 242 -18.35 5.90 0.04
CA ALA A 242 -18.84 7.27 0.07
C ALA A 242 -19.81 7.57 -1.08
N ALA A 243 -19.52 7.09 -2.30
CA ALA A 243 -20.42 7.23 -3.44
C ALA A 243 -21.75 6.50 -3.23
N GLY A 244 -21.71 5.25 -2.74
CA GLY A 244 -22.92 4.45 -2.43
C GLY A 244 -23.82 5.14 -1.41
N ILE A 245 -23.24 5.64 -0.32
CA ILE A 245 -23.97 6.45 0.66
C ILE A 245 -24.48 7.75 0.05
N GLY A 246 -23.68 8.39 -0.83
CA GLY A 246 -24.06 9.61 -1.55
C GLY A 246 -25.31 9.43 -2.41
N PHE A 247 -25.46 8.27 -3.08
CA PHE A 247 -26.68 7.95 -3.85
C PHE A 247 -27.88 7.85 -2.91
N SER A 248 -27.78 7.10 -1.83
CA SER A 248 -28.87 6.94 -0.87
C SER A 248 -29.33 8.24 -0.23
N LEU A 249 -28.40 9.15 0.04
CA LEU A 249 -28.68 10.47 0.61
C LEU A 249 -28.99 11.55 -0.42
N ASN A 250 -29.00 11.21 -1.71
CA ASN A 250 -29.17 12.17 -2.81
C ASN A 250 -28.17 13.33 -2.76
N ASN A 251 -26.94 13.05 -2.28
CA ASN A 251 -25.89 14.03 -2.13
C ASN A 251 -24.90 13.98 -3.29
N SER A 252 -25.09 14.86 -4.27
CA SER A 252 -24.25 14.90 -5.47
C SER A 252 -22.76 15.12 -5.18
N MET A 253 -22.42 15.80 -4.08
CA MET A 253 -21.04 16.03 -3.68
C MET A 253 -20.35 14.72 -3.25
N LEU A 254 -21.00 13.90 -2.44
CA LEU A 254 -20.50 12.59 -2.02
C LEU A 254 -20.37 11.64 -3.22
N ILE A 255 -21.34 11.67 -4.16
CA ILE A 255 -21.31 10.85 -5.37
C ILE A 255 -20.07 11.22 -6.21
N ILE A 256 -19.86 12.49 -6.50
CA ILE A 256 -18.76 12.95 -7.36
C ILE A 256 -17.41 12.71 -6.68
N ALA A 257 -17.25 13.16 -5.44
CA ALA A 257 -15.99 13.01 -4.71
C ALA A 257 -15.67 11.53 -4.48
N GLY A 258 -16.65 10.73 -4.07
CA GLY A 258 -16.49 9.30 -3.86
C GLY A 258 -16.11 8.54 -5.13
N SER A 259 -16.77 8.84 -6.25
CA SER A 259 -16.48 8.24 -7.55
C SER A 259 -15.08 8.60 -8.06
N LEU A 260 -14.65 9.85 -7.89
CA LEU A 260 -13.30 10.30 -8.26
C LEU A 260 -12.22 9.58 -7.42
N VAL A 261 -12.40 9.54 -6.11
CA VAL A 261 -11.45 8.87 -5.21
C VAL A 261 -11.44 7.36 -5.47
N GLY A 262 -12.63 6.76 -5.63
CA GLY A 262 -12.76 5.33 -5.93
C GLY A 262 -12.05 4.93 -7.22
N SER A 263 -12.29 5.65 -8.30
CA SER A 263 -11.68 5.38 -9.60
C SER A 263 -10.16 5.65 -9.59
N SER A 264 -9.72 6.77 -9.00
CA SER A 264 -8.30 7.11 -8.95
C SER A 264 -7.49 6.10 -8.11
N GLY A 265 -8.04 5.63 -6.99
CA GLY A 265 -7.41 4.61 -6.15
C GLY A 265 -7.28 3.27 -6.88
N ALA A 266 -8.30 2.83 -7.61
CA ALA A 266 -8.25 1.59 -8.39
C ALA A 266 -7.21 1.67 -9.52
N ILE A 267 -7.19 2.76 -10.27
CA ILE A 267 -6.22 2.99 -11.34
C ILE A 267 -4.79 3.03 -10.77
N LEU A 268 -4.58 3.73 -9.65
CA LEU A 268 -3.28 3.80 -9.00
C LEU A 268 -2.81 2.42 -8.53
N SER A 269 -3.69 1.62 -7.92
CA SER A 269 -3.39 0.25 -7.50
C SER A 269 -2.96 -0.63 -8.68
N TYR A 270 -3.68 -0.53 -9.81
CA TYR A 270 -3.34 -1.27 -11.03
C TYR A 270 -1.96 -0.85 -11.59
N ILE A 271 -1.70 0.47 -11.68
CA ILE A 271 -0.40 1.00 -12.15
C ILE A 271 0.72 0.55 -11.21
N MET A 272 0.50 0.59 -9.89
CA MET A 272 1.48 0.13 -8.90
C MET A 272 1.78 -1.37 -9.04
N CYS A 273 0.75 -2.21 -9.23
CA CYS A 273 0.95 -3.65 -9.49
C CYS A 273 1.78 -3.87 -10.75
N LYS A 274 1.45 -3.15 -11.84
CA LYS A 274 2.22 -3.22 -13.09
C LYS A 274 3.67 -2.77 -12.88
N ALA A 275 3.90 -1.68 -12.14
CA ALA A 275 5.24 -1.19 -11.80
C ALA A 275 6.02 -2.15 -10.90
N MET A 276 5.34 -2.99 -10.12
CA MET A 276 5.95 -4.03 -9.28
C MET A 276 6.14 -5.36 -10.01
N ASN A 277 5.77 -5.43 -11.29
CA ASN A 277 5.70 -6.67 -12.08
C ASN A 277 4.90 -7.77 -11.37
N ARG A 278 3.78 -7.39 -10.76
CA ARG A 278 2.87 -8.27 -10.04
C ARG A 278 1.49 -8.25 -10.66
N SER A 279 0.84 -9.40 -10.73
CA SER A 279 -0.57 -9.46 -11.13
C SER A 279 -1.43 -8.75 -10.08
N PHE A 280 -2.28 -7.82 -10.53
CA PHE A 280 -3.23 -7.11 -9.68
C PHE A 280 -4.13 -8.06 -8.88
N PHE A 281 -4.65 -9.09 -9.52
CA PHE A 281 -5.48 -10.10 -8.87
C PHE A 281 -4.70 -10.93 -7.85
N ASN A 282 -3.44 -11.29 -8.14
CA ASN A 282 -2.60 -12.02 -7.21
C ASN A 282 -2.34 -11.21 -5.93
N VAL A 283 -2.12 -9.90 -6.05
CA VAL A 283 -1.89 -9.04 -4.89
C VAL A 283 -3.16 -8.90 -4.04
N ILE A 284 -4.33 -8.65 -4.67
CA ILE A 284 -5.60 -8.43 -3.94
C ILE A 284 -6.12 -9.72 -3.29
N LEU A 285 -5.96 -10.85 -3.95
CA LEU A 285 -6.41 -12.13 -3.43
C LEU A 285 -5.45 -12.74 -2.40
N GLY A 286 -4.31 -12.10 -2.14
CA GLY A 286 -3.38 -12.54 -1.11
C GLY A 286 -2.55 -13.75 -1.49
N GLY A 287 -1.93 -13.73 -2.67
CA GLY A 287 -0.88 -14.69 -3.01
C GLY A 287 -1.35 -16.01 -3.57
N PHE A 288 -1.83 -15.99 -4.80
CA PHE A 288 -1.51 -17.05 -5.74
C PHE A 288 -0.07 -16.81 -6.18
N GLY A 289 0.88 -17.45 -5.53
CA GLY A 289 2.29 -17.35 -5.88
C GLY A 289 3.14 -16.93 -4.70
N ALA A 290 3.06 -17.66 -3.58
CA ALA A 290 4.28 -18.28 -3.14
C ALA A 290 4.62 -19.29 -4.26
N GLU A 291 5.25 -18.85 -5.35
CA GLU A 291 6.13 -19.74 -6.06
C GLU A 291 7.03 -20.29 -4.96
N ASP A 292 7.00 -21.61 -4.80
CA ASP A 292 7.92 -22.32 -3.92
C ASP A 292 9.31 -21.76 -4.24
N CYS A 293 9.81 -20.93 -3.35
CA CYS A 293 11.17 -20.46 -3.42
C CYS A 293 11.98 -21.73 -3.43
N LEU A 294 12.65 -22.03 -4.52
CA LEU A 294 13.53 -23.18 -4.63
C LEU A 294 14.35 -23.22 -3.35
N LEU A 295 14.32 -24.34 -2.66
CA LEU A 295 14.75 -24.51 -1.29
C LEU A 295 16.16 -23.96 -1.10
N TYR A 296 16.27 -22.83 -0.38
CA TYR A 296 17.53 -22.45 0.22
C TYR A 296 17.80 -23.43 1.38
N THR A 297 18.80 -24.26 1.24
CA THR A 297 19.20 -25.21 2.27
C THR A 297 20.25 -24.59 3.20
N SER A 298 20.36 -25.04 4.44
CA SER A 298 21.42 -24.63 5.37
C SER A 298 22.81 -24.81 4.79
N ASP A 299 23.02 -25.87 4.01
CA ASP A 299 24.29 -26.17 3.33
C ASP A 299 24.70 -25.07 2.35
N ALA A 300 23.74 -24.40 1.69
CA ALA A 300 24.04 -23.26 0.81
C ALA A 300 24.50 -22.02 1.60
N ALA A 301 24.02 -21.79 2.83
CA ALA A 301 24.50 -20.71 3.68
C ALA A 301 25.96 -20.92 4.08
N ASP A 302 26.32 -22.14 4.41
CA ASP A 302 27.69 -22.51 4.79
C ASP A 302 28.67 -22.34 3.63
N GLU A 303 28.28 -22.76 2.42
CA GLU A 303 29.08 -22.59 1.20
C GLU A 303 29.27 -21.08 0.86
N LEU A 304 28.21 -20.29 0.94
CA LEU A 304 28.28 -18.84 0.69
C LEU A 304 29.13 -18.11 1.73
N SER A 305 28.99 -18.50 3.01
CA SER A 305 29.79 -17.95 4.10
C SER A 305 31.27 -18.28 3.92
N PHE A 306 31.58 -19.50 3.51
CA PHE A 306 32.93 -19.91 3.21
C PHE A 306 33.55 -19.06 2.08
N LEU A 307 32.80 -18.80 0.99
CA LEU A 307 33.24 -17.94 -0.10
C LEU A 307 33.49 -16.51 0.36
N LEU A 308 32.57 -15.95 1.15
CA LEU A 308 32.67 -14.57 1.64
C LEU A 308 33.82 -14.39 2.66
N THR A 309 34.06 -15.37 3.53
CA THR A 309 35.10 -15.30 4.57
C THR A 309 36.50 -15.55 4.03
N ASN A 310 36.64 -16.24 2.90
CA ASN A 310 37.92 -16.49 2.24
C ASN A 310 38.23 -15.48 1.12
N ALA A 311 37.37 -14.47 0.88
CA ALA A 311 37.61 -13.41 -0.07
C ALA A 311 38.45 -12.29 0.58
N ASP A 312 39.37 -11.70 -0.17
CA ASP A 312 40.08 -10.47 0.25
C ASP A 312 39.18 -9.24 0.10
N SER A 313 38.29 -9.24 -0.90
CA SER A 313 37.41 -8.13 -1.23
C SER A 313 36.00 -8.57 -1.60
N VAL A 314 35.00 -7.92 -1.00
CA VAL A 314 33.59 -8.13 -1.25
C VAL A 314 32.91 -6.82 -1.60
N ILE A 315 32.19 -6.76 -2.73
CA ILE A 315 31.32 -5.63 -3.07
C ILE A 315 29.86 -6.08 -2.93
N ILE A 316 29.08 -5.36 -2.14
CA ILE A 316 27.66 -5.58 -1.93
C ILE A 316 26.86 -4.61 -2.80
N VAL A 317 25.95 -5.14 -3.61
CA VAL A 317 25.07 -4.38 -4.49
C VAL A 317 23.65 -4.45 -3.94
N PRO A 318 23.21 -3.48 -3.13
CA PRO A 318 21.87 -3.46 -2.58
C PRO A 318 20.85 -3.01 -3.65
N GLY A 319 19.73 -3.68 -3.71
CA GLY A 319 18.62 -3.35 -4.59
C GLY A 319 17.28 -3.27 -3.86
N TYR A 320 16.21 -3.09 -4.63
CA TYR A 320 14.86 -2.97 -4.07
C TYR A 320 14.43 -4.19 -3.24
N GLY A 321 14.87 -5.38 -3.60
CA GLY A 321 14.56 -6.60 -2.86
C GLY A 321 15.08 -6.57 -1.41
N LEU A 322 16.23 -5.96 -1.16
CA LEU A 322 16.75 -5.74 0.20
C LEU A 322 15.82 -4.82 1.01
N ALA A 323 15.36 -3.73 0.41
CA ALA A 323 14.42 -2.81 1.05
C ALA A 323 13.09 -3.47 1.41
N VAL A 324 12.55 -4.27 0.51
CA VAL A 324 11.30 -5.01 0.72
C VAL A 324 11.42 -6.03 1.84
N ALA A 325 12.55 -6.72 1.92
CA ALA A 325 12.85 -7.70 2.97
C ALA A 325 13.19 -7.03 4.33
N ARG A 326 13.43 -5.70 4.36
CA ARG A 326 13.91 -4.97 5.55
C ARG A 326 15.17 -5.63 6.15
N ALA A 327 16.09 -6.00 5.26
CA ALA A 327 17.28 -6.77 5.63
C ALA A 327 18.53 -5.91 5.89
N GLN A 328 18.40 -4.58 5.88
CA GLN A 328 19.51 -3.63 6.00
C GLN A 328 20.33 -3.82 7.29
N HIS A 329 19.67 -4.08 8.42
CA HIS A 329 20.36 -4.28 9.69
C HIS A 329 21.12 -5.63 9.74
N ALA A 330 20.50 -6.72 9.25
CA ALA A 330 21.18 -8.01 9.13
C ALA A 330 22.37 -7.94 8.15
N LEU A 331 22.23 -7.13 7.10
CA LEU A 331 23.31 -6.89 6.13
C LEU A 331 24.48 -6.15 6.77
N MET A 332 24.20 -5.16 7.60
CA MET A 332 25.25 -4.45 8.34
C MET A 332 25.98 -5.40 9.30
N GLU A 333 25.25 -6.24 10.04
CA GLU A 333 25.87 -7.25 10.92
C GLU A 333 26.79 -8.22 10.15
N LEU A 334 26.35 -8.65 8.94
CA LEU A 334 27.19 -9.47 8.06
C LEU A 334 28.46 -8.73 7.64
N ALA A 335 28.33 -7.46 7.22
CA ALA A 335 29.45 -6.64 6.80
C ALA A 335 30.45 -6.40 7.93
N GLU A 336 29.99 -6.16 9.15
CA GLU A 336 30.86 -6.03 10.34
C GLU A 336 31.63 -7.33 10.61
N LYS A 337 30.95 -8.49 10.63
CA LYS A 337 31.60 -9.78 10.85
C LYS A 337 32.67 -10.07 9.80
N LEU A 338 32.40 -9.81 8.52
CA LEU A 338 33.37 -9.97 7.44
C LEU A 338 34.57 -9.03 7.63
N THR A 339 34.32 -7.75 7.96
CA THR A 339 35.39 -6.76 8.21
C THR A 339 36.26 -7.18 9.41
N HIS A 340 35.68 -7.69 10.48
CA HIS A 340 36.44 -8.22 11.62
C HIS A 340 37.33 -9.40 11.26
N ARG A 341 36.99 -10.15 10.21
CA ARG A 341 37.82 -11.23 9.67
C ARG A 341 38.86 -10.76 8.66
N GLY A 342 38.97 -9.47 8.42
CA GLY A 342 39.96 -8.85 7.52
C GLY A 342 39.51 -8.73 6.07
N VAL A 343 38.23 -9.01 5.76
CA VAL A 343 37.66 -8.85 4.42
C VAL A 343 37.36 -7.36 4.18
N THR A 344 37.80 -6.83 3.04
CA THR A 344 37.42 -5.47 2.64
C THR A 344 36.02 -5.45 2.06
N VAL A 345 35.05 -4.85 2.78
CA VAL A 345 33.65 -4.77 2.36
C VAL A 345 33.32 -3.38 1.86
N LYS A 346 32.74 -3.29 0.65
CA LYS A 346 32.25 -2.05 0.04
C LYS A 346 30.80 -2.22 -0.43
N PHE A 347 30.05 -1.12 -0.39
CA PHE A 347 28.66 -1.07 -0.90
C PHE A 347 28.62 -0.25 -2.19
N ALA A 348 28.14 -0.85 -3.27
CA ALA A 348 28.01 -0.20 -4.57
C ALA A 348 26.56 0.23 -4.80
N ILE A 349 26.32 1.52 -4.86
CA ILE A 349 24.98 2.08 -5.02
C ILE A 349 24.76 2.53 -6.47
N HIS A 350 23.64 2.10 -7.02
CA HIS A 350 23.16 2.62 -8.30
C HIS A 350 22.15 3.76 -8.04
N PRO A 351 22.24 4.91 -8.77
CA PRO A 351 21.39 6.08 -8.52
C PRO A 351 19.89 5.82 -8.58
N VAL A 352 19.48 4.87 -9.42
CA VAL A 352 18.05 4.48 -9.58
C VAL A 352 17.69 3.16 -8.90
N ALA A 353 18.58 2.58 -8.09
CA ALA A 353 18.23 1.39 -7.31
C ALA A 353 17.15 1.74 -6.27
N GLY A 354 16.07 0.97 -6.27
CA GLY A 354 14.96 1.21 -5.34
C GLY A 354 13.74 1.85 -6.01
N ARG A 355 13.06 2.72 -5.28
CA ARG A 355 11.81 3.38 -5.71
C ARG A 355 11.91 4.90 -5.81
N MET A 356 12.98 5.48 -5.31
CA MET A 356 13.26 6.91 -5.34
C MET A 356 14.78 7.12 -5.40
N PRO A 357 15.26 8.24 -5.94
CA PRO A 357 16.68 8.58 -5.90
C PRO A 357 17.22 8.53 -4.47
N GLY A 358 18.40 7.92 -4.29
CA GLY A 358 19.03 7.78 -2.98
C GLY A 358 18.36 6.77 -2.02
N HIS A 359 17.42 5.95 -2.48
CA HIS A 359 16.72 5.00 -1.62
C HIS A 359 17.67 4.05 -0.88
N MET A 360 18.69 3.54 -1.55
CA MET A 360 19.66 2.64 -0.93
C MET A 360 20.57 3.37 0.07
N ASN A 361 20.95 4.63 -0.22
CA ASN A 361 21.72 5.46 0.70
C ASN A 361 21.00 5.67 2.03
N VAL A 362 19.68 5.96 1.96
CA VAL A 362 18.84 6.13 3.16
C VAL A 362 18.77 4.84 3.97
N LEU A 363 18.59 3.69 3.31
CA LEU A 363 18.50 2.40 4.01
C LEU A 363 19.81 1.99 4.68
N LEU A 364 20.93 2.24 4.00
CA LEU A 364 22.26 1.95 4.57
C LEU A 364 22.58 2.90 5.73
N ALA A 365 22.19 4.17 5.61
CA ALA A 365 22.33 5.13 6.71
C ALA A 365 21.43 4.77 7.91
N GLU A 366 20.22 4.25 7.68
CA GLU A 366 19.33 3.74 8.75
C GLU A 366 19.96 2.54 9.48
N ALA A 367 20.73 1.73 8.77
CA ALA A 367 21.48 0.60 9.33
C ALA A 367 22.85 0.98 9.90
N GLU A 368 23.17 2.27 9.95
CA GLU A 368 24.43 2.81 10.49
C GLU A 368 25.70 2.31 9.74
N VAL A 369 25.55 1.99 8.43
CA VAL A 369 26.70 1.63 7.60
C VAL A 369 27.68 2.80 7.50
N PRO A 370 28.98 2.60 7.78
CA PRO A 370 29.98 3.67 7.66
C PRO A 370 30.02 4.28 6.26
N TYR A 371 29.97 5.59 6.19
CA TYR A 371 29.90 6.31 4.91
C TYR A 371 31.10 6.02 3.99
N GLU A 372 32.26 5.73 4.58
CA GLU A 372 33.49 5.38 3.85
C GLU A 372 33.40 4.03 3.10
N GLN A 373 32.42 3.19 3.44
CA GLN A 373 32.18 1.93 2.77
C GLN A 373 31.14 2.04 1.64
N VAL A 374 30.50 3.20 1.49
CA VAL A 374 29.42 3.42 0.52
C VAL A 374 29.92 4.20 -0.67
N PHE A 375 29.87 3.59 -1.85
CA PHE A 375 30.41 4.17 -3.08
C PHE A 375 29.33 4.31 -4.14
N GLU A 376 29.36 5.43 -4.85
CA GLU A 376 28.51 5.64 -6.02
C GLU A 376 29.05 4.81 -7.22
N MET A 377 28.17 4.54 -8.17
CA MET A 377 28.45 3.70 -9.33
C MET A 377 29.69 4.18 -10.12
N GLU A 378 29.86 5.49 -10.27
CA GLU A 378 30.97 6.09 -11.06
C GLU A 378 32.33 5.80 -10.44
N ASP A 379 32.41 5.78 -9.12
CA ASP A 379 33.65 5.56 -8.38
C ASP A 379 34.02 4.08 -8.33
N ILE A 380 33.02 3.18 -8.12
CA ILE A 380 33.28 1.77 -7.81
C ILE A 380 33.33 0.87 -9.05
N ASN A 381 32.81 1.30 -10.20
CA ASN A 381 32.73 0.44 -11.40
C ASN A 381 34.10 -0.05 -11.88
N SER A 382 35.15 0.69 -11.63
CA SER A 382 36.54 0.30 -11.98
C SER A 382 37.07 -0.86 -11.11
N GLU A 383 36.50 -1.07 -9.91
CA GLU A 383 37.01 -2.02 -8.92
C GLU A 383 36.40 -3.43 -9.10
N PHE A 384 35.24 -3.58 -9.76
CA PHE A 384 34.61 -4.89 -9.94
C PHE A 384 35.52 -5.94 -10.57
N GLY A 385 36.39 -5.55 -11.49
CA GLY A 385 37.32 -6.48 -12.15
C GLY A 385 38.41 -7.07 -11.24
N GLN A 386 38.66 -6.45 -10.10
CA GLN A 386 39.63 -6.90 -9.11
C GLN A 386 38.98 -7.54 -7.89
N THR A 387 37.65 -7.46 -7.78
CA THR A 387 36.86 -7.95 -6.64
C THR A 387 36.71 -9.46 -6.71
N ASP A 388 36.93 -10.13 -5.56
CA ASP A 388 36.78 -11.58 -5.47
C ASP A 388 35.32 -12.00 -5.51
N VAL A 389 34.47 -11.38 -4.70
CA VAL A 389 33.06 -11.73 -4.60
C VAL A 389 32.18 -10.50 -4.69
N VAL A 390 31.17 -10.55 -5.54
CA VAL A 390 30.08 -9.56 -5.58
C VAL A 390 28.79 -10.19 -5.08
N LEU A 391 28.21 -9.57 -4.06
CA LEU A 391 26.92 -10.02 -3.49
C LEU A 391 25.79 -9.07 -3.93
N VAL A 392 24.97 -9.53 -4.87
CA VAL A 392 23.81 -8.78 -5.39
C VAL A 392 22.57 -9.15 -4.57
N LEU A 393 21.99 -8.18 -3.88
CA LEU A 393 20.85 -8.39 -2.97
C LEU A 393 19.59 -7.70 -3.49
N GLY A 394 18.76 -8.44 -4.22
CA GLY A 394 17.49 -7.95 -4.73
C GLY A 394 17.59 -6.83 -5.78
N ALA A 395 18.70 -6.78 -6.52
CA ALA A 395 18.87 -5.96 -7.71
C ALA A 395 18.68 -6.81 -8.97
N ASN A 396 18.27 -6.19 -10.09
CA ASN A 396 18.11 -6.86 -11.39
C ASN A 396 18.63 -5.97 -12.54
N ASP A 397 17.82 -5.04 -13.02
CA ASP A 397 18.13 -4.27 -14.24
C ASP A 397 19.41 -3.43 -14.10
N VAL A 398 19.72 -2.95 -12.91
CA VAL A 398 20.91 -2.12 -12.60
C VAL A 398 22.24 -2.90 -12.68
N VAL A 399 22.20 -4.21 -12.79
CA VAL A 399 23.38 -5.08 -12.97
C VAL A 399 23.29 -5.89 -14.27
N ASN A 400 22.33 -5.58 -15.15
CA ASN A 400 22.07 -6.35 -16.37
C ASN A 400 23.04 -5.95 -17.51
N PRO A 401 23.92 -6.84 -17.99
CA PRO A 401 24.85 -6.54 -19.09
C PRO A 401 24.15 -6.17 -20.40
N ALA A 402 22.90 -6.58 -20.62
CA ALA A 402 22.15 -6.24 -21.84
C ALA A 402 22.00 -4.73 -22.06
N ALA A 403 22.13 -3.90 -21.01
CA ALA A 403 22.16 -2.45 -21.14
C ALA A 403 23.33 -1.93 -21.98
N LYS A 404 24.44 -2.68 -22.03
CA LYS A 404 25.64 -2.35 -22.82
C LYS A 404 25.75 -3.17 -24.09
N ASN A 405 25.33 -4.43 -24.05
CA ASN A 405 25.60 -5.41 -25.10
C ASN A 405 24.50 -5.47 -26.17
N ASP A 406 23.26 -5.11 -25.84
CA ASP A 406 22.13 -5.16 -26.75
C ASP A 406 21.56 -3.77 -27.05
N PRO A 407 21.87 -3.18 -28.22
CA PRO A 407 21.33 -1.88 -28.63
C PRO A 407 19.80 -1.85 -28.80
N LYS A 408 19.15 -3.02 -28.90
CA LYS A 408 17.68 -3.15 -29.03
C LYS A 408 16.99 -3.34 -27.68
N SER A 409 17.74 -3.53 -26.63
CA SER A 409 17.20 -3.67 -25.28
C SER A 409 16.46 -2.40 -24.83
N PRO A 410 15.31 -2.50 -24.17
CA PRO A 410 14.63 -1.36 -23.54
C PRO A 410 15.49 -0.58 -22.54
N ILE A 411 16.57 -1.19 -22.02
CA ILE A 411 17.52 -0.56 -21.09
C ILE A 411 18.83 -0.18 -21.79
N ALA A 412 18.89 -0.23 -23.14
CA ALA A 412 20.10 0.13 -23.88
C ALA A 412 20.61 1.53 -23.53
N GLY A 413 21.90 1.63 -23.22
CA GLY A 413 22.53 2.89 -22.83
C GLY A 413 22.30 3.31 -21.36
N MET A 414 21.55 2.54 -20.59
CA MET A 414 21.45 2.78 -19.14
C MET A 414 22.81 2.45 -18.49
N PRO A 415 23.39 3.35 -17.67
CA PRO A 415 24.55 3.01 -16.88
C PRO A 415 24.21 1.86 -15.92
N ILE A 416 25.13 0.93 -15.71
CA ILE A 416 24.94 -0.23 -14.82
C ILE A 416 26.14 -0.42 -13.90
N LEU A 417 25.94 -1.09 -12.78
CA LEU A 417 27.01 -1.65 -11.97
C LEU A 417 27.57 -2.89 -12.66
N GLU A 418 28.86 -2.92 -12.90
CA GLU A 418 29.53 -3.94 -13.71
C GLU A 418 29.86 -5.21 -12.93
N ALA A 419 28.91 -5.69 -12.13
CA ALA A 419 29.03 -6.90 -11.31
C ALA A 419 29.54 -8.12 -12.08
N TYR A 420 29.22 -8.21 -13.36
CA TYR A 420 29.65 -9.31 -14.25
C TYR A 420 31.18 -9.38 -14.45
N LYS A 421 31.94 -8.36 -14.04
CA LYS A 421 33.42 -8.35 -14.14
C LYS A 421 34.10 -9.06 -12.98
N ALA A 422 33.44 -9.21 -11.83
CA ALA A 422 34.01 -9.84 -10.65
C ALA A 422 34.39 -11.32 -10.88
N LYS A 423 35.24 -11.87 -10.03
CA LYS A 423 35.65 -13.28 -10.12
C LYS A 423 34.46 -14.20 -9.83
N THR A 424 33.70 -13.94 -8.78
CA THR A 424 32.48 -14.67 -8.41
C THR A 424 31.35 -13.70 -8.15
N VAL A 425 30.15 -14.04 -8.61
CA VAL A 425 28.94 -13.24 -8.37
C VAL A 425 27.91 -14.09 -7.64
N ILE A 426 27.44 -13.62 -6.52
CA ILE A 426 26.34 -14.25 -5.74
C ILE A 426 25.12 -13.36 -5.90
N VAL A 427 24.02 -13.90 -6.41
CA VAL A 427 22.78 -13.15 -6.62
C VAL A 427 21.67 -13.75 -5.78
N ASN A 428 21.17 -12.96 -4.82
CA ASN A 428 19.98 -13.32 -4.08
C ASN A 428 18.74 -12.75 -4.74
N LYS A 429 17.81 -13.62 -5.09
CA LYS A 429 16.47 -13.31 -5.61
C LYS A 429 15.43 -14.25 -5.01
N ARG A 430 14.15 -13.85 -5.06
CA ARG A 430 13.06 -14.74 -4.66
C ARG A 430 12.72 -15.76 -5.74
N SER A 431 12.86 -15.39 -7.01
CA SER A 431 12.56 -16.23 -8.19
C SER A 431 13.31 -15.72 -9.41
N MET A 432 13.32 -16.48 -10.50
CA MET A 432 13.89 -16.07 -11.80
C MET A 432 13.02 -15.03 -12.55
N ALA A 433 11.93 -14.55 -11.96
CA ALA A 433 11.09 -13.54 -12.60
C ALA A 433 11.89 -12.31 -13.04
N SER A 434 11.55 -11.76 -14.21
CA SER A 434 12.18 -10.56 -14.77
C SER A 434 12.04 -9.35 -13.86
N GLY A 435 12.96 -8.37 -14.00
CA GLY A 435 12.93 -7.11 -13.25
C GLY A 435 11.89 -6.12 -13.75
N TYR A 436 12.08 -4.85 -13.40
CA TYR A 436 11.18 -3.76 -13.81
C TYR A 436 11.08 -3.59 -15.33
N ALA A 437 12.22 -3.79 -16.02
CA ALA A 437 12.27 -3.69 -17.49
C ALA A 437 11.62 -4.88 -18.22
N GLY A 438 11.20 -5.93 -17.50
CA GLY A 438 10.59 -7.13 -18.10
C GLY A 438 11.56 -7.99 -18.90
N LEU A 439 12.86 -7.84 -18.66
CA LEU A 439 13.93 -8.53 -19.38
C LEU A 439 14.58 -9.61 -18.53
N ASP A 440 15.05 -10.66 -19.20
CA ASP A 440 15.98 -11.59 -18.60
C ASP A 440 17.34 -10.92 -18.37
N ASN A 441 18.05 -11.36 -17.33
CA ASN A 441 19.35 -10.81 -17.01
C ASN A 441 20.44 -11.84 -17.30
N GLU A 442 21.28 -11.53 -18.28
CA GLU A 442 22.39 -12.40 -18.69
C GLU A 442 23.36 -12.71 -17.55
N LEU A 443 23.50 -11.81 -16.58
CA LEU A 443 24.34 -12.02 -15.39
C LEU A 443 24.00 -13.31 -14.66
N PHE A 444 22.72 -13.68 -14.61
CA PHE A 444 22.24 -14.83 -13.85
C PHE A 444 22.62 -16.19 -14.45
N TYR A 445 23.02 -16.20 -15.70
CA TYR A 445 23.36 -17.40 -16.46
C TYR A 445 24.87 -17.57 -16.68
N LEU A 446 25.70 -16.68 -16.14
CA LEU A 446 27.15 -16.80 -16.24
C LEU A 446 27.66 -17.95 -15.34
N ASP A 447 28.63 -18.71 -15.80
CA ASP A 447 29.25 -19.82 -15.06
C ASP A 447 29.79 -19.43 -13.67
N LYS A 448 30.17 -18.18 -13.50
CA LYS A 448 30.68 -17.59 -12.24
C LYS A 448 29.59 -17.01 -11.35
N THR A 449 28.32 -17.11 -11.74
CA THR A 449 27.19 -16.59 -10.97
C THR A 449 26.49 -17.69 -10.20
N MET A 450 26.42 -17.54 -8.90
CA MET A 450 25.70 -18.42 -8.00
C MET A 450 24.34 -17.78 -7.67
N MET A 451 23.26 -18.47 -8.00
CA MET A 451 21.90 -18.00 -7.71
C MET A 451 21.44 -18.55 -6.36
N VAL A 452 21.05 -17.64 -5.48
CA VAL A 452 20.53 -17.96 -4.14
C VAL A 452 19.07 -17.52 -4.07
N PHE A 453 18.17 -18.50 -4.06
CA PHE A 453 16.74 -18.24 -4.03
C PHE A 453 16.24 -18.20 -2.59
N GLY A 454 15.68 -17.05 -2.19
CA GLY A 454 15.14 -16.87 -0.86
C GLY A 454 14.75 -15.43 -0.54
N ASP A 455 14.09 -15.25 0.59
CA ASP A 455 13.90 -13.93 1.17
C ASP A 455 15.25 -13.38 1.63
N ALA A 456 15.59 -12.16 1.20
CA ALA A 456 16.91 -11.59 1.45
C ALA A 456 17.24 -11.51 2.94
N LYS A 457 16.26 -11.24 3.81
CA LYS A 457 16.50 -11.17 5.25
C LYS A 457 16.89 -12.53 5.82
N LYS A 458 16.14 -13.58 5.46
CA LYS A 458 16.43 -14.93 5.93
C LYS A 458 17.79 -15.43 5.44
N VAL A 459 18.09 -15.21 4.16
CA VAL A 459 19.37 -15.61 3.56
C VAL A 459 20.54 -14.91 4.27
N ILE A 460 20.43 -13.61 4.52
CA ILE A 460 21.50 -12.85 5.20
C ILE A 460 21.61 -13.28 6.68
N GLU A 461 20.50 -13.47 7.41
CA GLU A 461 20.53 -13.93 8.80
C GLU A 461 21.17 -15.32 8.93
N ASP A 462 20.96 -16.21 7.97
CA ASP A 462 21.59 -17.53 7.94
C ASP A 462 23.09 -17.42 7.60
N MET A 463 23.50 -16.53 6.67
CA MET A 463 24.91 -16.20 6.42
C MET A 463 25.60 -15.61 7.66
N VAL A 464 24.92 -14.71 8.39
CA VAL A 464 25.43 -14.12 9.65
C VAL A 464 25.74 -15.19 10.69
N LYS A 465 24.88 -16.20 10.80
CA LYS A 465 25.11 -17.35 11.72
C LYS A 465 26.26 -18.25 11.27
N ALA A 466 26.39 -18.44 9.96
CA ALA A 466 27.43 -19.31 9.40
C ALA A 466 28.82 -18.65 9.35
N VAL A 467 28.89 -17.33 9.50
CA VAL A 467 30.13 -16.53 9.62
C VAL A 467 30.60 -16.44 11.08
N GLU A 468 30.17 -17.29 11.99
CA GLU A 468 30.66 -17.31 13.38
C GLU A 468 32.14 -17.72 13.52
#